data_f3157c5574d69ef0b0f829672181c335
#
_entry.id   f3157c5574d69ef0b0f829672181c335
#
_cell.length_a   1.000
_cell.length_b   1.000
_cell.length_c   1.000
_cell.angle_alpha   90.00
_cell.angle_beta   90.00
_cell.angle_gamma   90.00
#
_symmetry.space_group_name_H-M   'P 1'
#
loop_
_entity.id
_entity.type
_entity.pdbx_description
1 polymer ?
#
loop_
_entity_poly.entity_id
_entity_poly.type
_entity_poly.pdbx_seq_one_letter_code
_entity_poly.pdbx_strand_id
1 'polypeptide(L)'
;MIDIKKGENKFFVGDNEAKPLAEITFVPTDGGKLIIDHTVVSDELSGQGVAGKLVEKVVSYAREEGKKVIPECSYAKGKIDKTPEFQDVLA
;
A
#
# COMPACT_ATOMS: atom_id res chain seq x y z
N MET A 1 -10.11 0.35 -15.73
CA MET A 1 -8.72 0.45 -15.25
C MET A 1 -8.65 1.28 -13.99
N ILE A 2 -7.93 0.80 -12.99
CA ILE A 2 -7.78 1.51 -11.72
C ILE A 2 -6.55 2.40 -11.80
N ASP A 3 -6.74 3.69 -11.55
CA ASP A 3 -5.64 4.66 -11.55
C ASP A 3 -5.26 4.97 -10.11
N ILE A 4 -4.09 4.51 -9.70
CA ILE A 4 -3.60 4.70 -8.34
C ILE A 4 -2.62 5.87 -8.33
N LYS A 5 -2.91 6.85 -7.50
CA LYS A 5 -2.12 8.08 -7.40
C LYS A 5 -1.33 8.06 -6.11
N LYS A 6 -0.19 8.75 -6.10
CA LYS A 6 0.61 8.89 -4.90
C LYS A 6 0.26 10.21 -4.20
N GLY A 7 -0.08 10.11 -2.92
CA GLY A 7 -0.26 11.26 -2.07
C GLY A 7 0.85 11.36 -1.04
N GLU A 8 0.65 12.16 -0.02
CA GLU A 8 1.61 12.30 1.07
C GLU A 8 1.50 11.09 1.99
N ASN A 9 2.52 10.23 1.98
CA ASN A 9 2.59 9.01 2.78
C ASN A 9 1.41 8.07 2.53
N LYS A 10 0.95 8.01 1.27
CA LYS A 10 -0.15 7.14 0.88
C LYS A 10 -0.18 6.94 -0.63
N PHE A 11 -0.90 5.89 -1.04
CA PHE A 11 -1.37 5.73 -2.42
C PHE A 11 -2.89 5.66 -2.36
N PHE A 12 -3.57 6.24 -3.33
CA PHE A 12 -5.01 6.33 -3.29
C PHE A 12 -5.64 6.25 -4.68
N VAL A 13 -6.94 5.97 -4.70
CA VAL A 13 -7.75 5.95 -5.91
C VAL A 13 -8.83 7.00 -5.76
N GLY A 14 -9.07 7.78 -6.80
CA GLY A 14 -10.08 8.83 -6.81
C GLY A 14 -9.49 10.17 -7.17
N ASP A 15 -10.35 11.16 -7.34
CA ASP A 15 -9.92 12.50 -7.75
C ASP A 15 -9.53 13.38 -6.58
N ASN A 16 -9.89 13.00 -5.37
CA ASN A 16 -9.69 13.82 -4.18
C ASN A 16 -8.93 13.04 -3.11
N GLU A 17 -7.73 13.47 -2.80
CA GLU A 17 -6.89 12.81 -1.80
C GLU A 17 -7.54 12.81 -0.41
N ALA A 18 -8.32 13.82 -0.09
CA ALA A 18 -8.99 13.91 1.22
C ALA A 18 -10.19 12.99 1.33
N LYS A 19 -10.76 12.56 0.20
CA LYS A 19 -11.91 11.64 0.17
C LYS A 19 -11.68 10.57 -0.90
N PRO A 20 -10.69 9.71 -0.70
CA PRO A 20 -10.37 8.70 -1.71
C PRO A 20 -11.41 7.59 -1.75
N LEU A 21 -11.52 6.93 -2.89
CA LEU A 21 -12.34 5.73 -3.02
C LEU A 21 -11.62 4.51 -2.43
N ALA A 22 -10.30 4.58 -2.38
CA ALA A 22 -9.48 3.57 -1.73
C ALA A 22 -8.16 4.21 -1.37
N GLU A 23 -7.50 3.73 -0.32
CA GLU A 23 -6.18 4.23 0.03
C GLU A 23 -5.42 3.23 0.88
N ILE A 24 -4.11 3.31 0.79
CA ILE A 24 -3.20 2.62 1.68
C ILE A 24 -2.25 3.67 2.23
N THR A 25 -2.14 3.73 3.55
CA THR A 25 -1.27 4.71 4.19
C THR A 25 -0.06 4.03 4.80
N PHE A 26 1.03 4.76 4.88
CA PHE A 26 2.26 4.23 5.47
C PHE A 26 2.98 5.36 6.20
N VAL A 27 3.80 4.97 7.19
CA VAL A 27 4.56 5.90 8.00
C VAL A 27 6.04 5.62 7.79
N PRO A 28 6.81 6.57 7.24
CA PRO A 28 8.26 6.39 7.12
C PRO A 28 8.91 6.42 8.49
N THR A 29 9.94 5.59 8.68
CA THR A 29 10.71 5.58 9.92
C THR A 29 12.13 6.07 9.64
N ASP A 30 12.83 6.46 10.70
CA ASP A 30 14.22 6.89 10.60
C ASP A 30 15.16 5.76 10.15
N GLY A 31 14.74 4.52 10.32
CA GLY A 31 15.55 3.37 9.93
C GLY A 31 15.40 2.95 8.48
N GLY A 32 14.77 3.78 7.65
CA GLY A 32 14.57 3.47 6.25
C GLY A 32 13.49 2.42 6.02
N LYS A 33 12.47 2.42 6.86
CA LYS A 33 11.35 1.48 6.74
C LYS A 33 10.05 2.22 6.56
N LEU A 34 9.07 1.55 5.97
CA LEU A 34 7.72 2.07 5.79
C LEU A 34 6.77 1.18 6.54
N ILE A 35 6.05 1.74 7.50
CA ILE A 35 5.05 0.99 8.26
C ILE A 35 3.71 1.16 7.56
N ILE A 36 3.18 0.07 6.99
CA ILE A 36 1.84 0.11 6.39
C ILE A 36 0.84 -0.03 7.51
N ASP A 37 0.12 1.05 7.81
CA ASP A 37 -0.77 1.07 8.97
C ASP A 37 -2.25 0.93 8.61
N HIS A 38 -2.63 1.21 7.37
CA HIS A 38 -4.06 1.26 7.03
C HIS A 38 -4.30 0.97 5.56
N THR A 39 -5.29 0.14 5.26
CA THR A 39 -5.73 -0.12 3.88
C THR A 39 -7.25 -0.09 3.88
N VAL A 40 -7.84 0.81 3.11
CA VAL A 40 -9.29 1.00 3.02
C VAL A 40 -9.71 0.97 1.56
N VAL A 41 -10.80 0.27 1.27
CA VAL A 41 -11.37 0.23 -0.08
C VAL A 41 -12.88 0.41 0.06
N SER A 42 -13.44 1.36 -0.70
CA SER A 42 -14.88 1.59 -0.67
C SER A 42 -15.62 0.42 -1.31
N ASP A 43 -16.89 0.28 -0.97
CA ASP A 43 -17.72 -0.79 -1.52
C ASP A 43 -17.82 -0.73 -3.03
N GLU A 44 -17.75 0.47 -3.61
CA GLU A 44 -17.81 0.66 -5.06
C GLU A 44 -16.68 -0.07 -5.79
N LEU A 45 -15.54 -0.24 -5.15
CA LEU A 45 -14.38 -0.88 -5.74
C LEU A 45 -14.16 -2.30 -5.22
N SER A 46 -15.08 -2.78 -4.39
CA SER A 46 -14.97 -4.11 -3.81
C SER A 46 -14.96 -5.19 -4.91
N GLY A 47 -14.13 -6.20 -4.73
CA GLY A 47 -14.06 -7.30 -5.68
C GLY A 47 -13.22 -7.07 -6.91
N GLN A 48 -12.56 -5.89 -7.01
CA GLN A 48 -11.72 -5.57 -8.17
C GLN A 48 -10.22 -5.71 -7.89
N GLY A 49 -9.85 -6.23 -6.73
CA GLY A 49 -8.45 -6.44 -6.39
C GLY A 49 -7.70 -5.16 -6.10
N VAL A 50 -8.41 -4.07 -5.79
CA VAL A 50 -7.79 -2.76 -5.58
C VAL A 50 -6.85 -2.76 -4.39
N ALA A 51 -7.25 -3.40 -3.29
CA ALA A 51 -6.41 -3.44 -2.09
C ALA A 51 -5.06 -4.10 -2.38
N GLY A 52 -5.08 -5.20 -3.15
CA GLY A 52 -3.84 -5.87 -3.54
C GLY A 52 -2.95 -4.99 -4.40
N LYS A 53 -3.57 -4.21 -5.29
CA LYS A 53 -2.81 -3.28 -6.14
C LYS A 53 -2.20 -2.15 -5.32
N LEU A 54 -2.89 -1.70 -4.28
CA LEU A 54 -2.36 -0.69 -3.37
C LEU A 54 -1.12 -1.21 -2.63
N VAL A 55 -1.18 -2.44 -2.12
CA VAL A 55 -0.03 -3.06 -1.48
C VAL A 55 1.14 -3.17 -2.46
N GLU A 56 0.86 -3.58 -3.70
CA GLU A 56 1.88 -3.68 -4.73
C GLU A 56 2.55 -2.33 -4.99
N LYS A 57 1.77 -1.24 -4.98
CA LYS A 57 2.34 0.09 -5.17
C LYS A 57 3.30 0.47 -4.05
N VAL A 58 2.95 0.17 -2.81
CA VAL A 58 3.84 0.45 -1.68
C VAL A 58 5.11 -0.38 -1.78
N VAL A 59 4.99 -1.66 -2.16
CA VAL A 59 6.14 -2.53 -2.34
C VAL A 59 7.07 -1.99 -3.41
N SER A 60 6.52 -1.58 -4.56
CA SER A 60 7.31 -1.01 -5.65
C SER A 60 8.01 0.28 -5.22
N TYR A 61 7.29 1.13 -4.50
CA TYR A 61 7.85 2.38 -3.99
C TYR A 61 9.01 2.11 -3.01
N ALA A 62 8.81 1.18 -2.09
CA ALA A 62 9.86 0.81 -1.14
C ALA A 62 11.09 0.29 -1.86
N ARG A 63 10.88 -0.54 -2.88
CA ARG A 63 11.99 -1.11 -3.67
C ARG A 63 12.76 -0.02 -4.39
N GLU A 64 12.05 0.95 -4.99
CA GLU A 64 12.70 2.06 -5.68
C GLU A 64 13.49 2.96 -4.74
N GLU A 65 12.98 3.13 -3.51
CA GLU A 65 13.61 4.00 -2.51
C GLU A 65 14.64 3.27 -1.66
N GLY A 66 14.83 1.98 -1.88
CA GLY A 66 15.77 1.19 -1.08
C GLY A 66 15.32 1.00 0.35
N LYS A 67 14.01 0.96 0.57
CA LYS A 67 13.44 0.84 1.91
C LYS A 67 12.79 -0.52 2.11
N LYS A 68 12.53 -0.85 3.37
CA LYS A 68 11.83 -2.08 3.73
C LYS A 68 10.43 -1.74 4.25
N VAL A 69 9.54 -2.71 4.26
CA VAL A 69 8.15 -2.54 4.64
C VAL A 69 7.85 -3.32 5.90
N ILE A 70 7.16 -2.69 6.84
CA ILE A 70 6.63 -3.34 8.04
C ILE A 70 5.10 -3.33 7.91
N PRO A 71 4.47 -4.46 7.56
CA PRO A 71 3.01 -4.48 7.39
C PRO A 71 2.30 -4.67 8.71
N GLU A 72 1.85 -3.58 9.32
CA GLU A 72 1.06 -3.66 10.55
C GLU A 72 -0.42 -3.82 10.25
N CYS A 73 -0.86 -3.47 9.06
CA CYS A 73 -2.22 -3.74 8.61
C CYS A 73 -2.35 -5.22 8.30
N SER A 74 -3.35 -5.89 8.88
CA SER A 74 -3.53 -7.33 8.70
C SER A 74 -3.72 -7.72 7.23
N TYR A 75 -4.40 -6.90 6.45
CA TYR A 75 -4.57 -7.17 5.03
C TYR A 75 -3.21 -7.15 4.31
N ALA A 76 -2.43 -6.09 4.55
CA ALA A 76 -1.13 -5.95 3.89
C ALA A 76 -0.19 -7.08 4.27
N LYS A 77 -0.19 -7.46 5.55
CA LYS A 77 0.63 -8.57 6.03
C LYS A 77 0.27 -9.86 5.31
N GLY A 78 -1.02 -10.16 5.22
CA GLY A 78 -1.49 -11.37 4.55
C GLY A 78 -1.14 -11.38 3.07
N LYS A 79 -1.29 -10.22 2.41
CA LYS A 79 -0.98 -10.10 0.99
C LYS A 79 0.51 -10.32 0.71
N ILE A 80 1.36 -9.71 1.53
CA ILE A 80 2.81 -9.85 1.38
C ILE A 80 3.23 -11.29 1.67
N ASP A 81 2.67 -11.90 2.71
CA ASP A 81 3.00 -13.28 3.07
C ASP A 81 2.65 -14.25 1.94
N LYS A 82 1.60 -13.97 1.17
CA LYS A 82 1.14 -14.85 0.09
C LYS A 82 1.81 -14.55 -1.24
N THR A 83 2.60 -13.49 -1.34
CA THR A 83 3.20 -13.06 -2.59
C THR A 83 4.71 -13.11 -2.48
N PRO A 84 5.35 -14.20 -2.92
CA PRO A 84 6.81 -14.33 -2.78
C PRO A 84 7.59 -13.16 -3.37
N GLU A 85 7.09 -12.54 -4.44
CA GLU A 85 7.79 -11.43 -5.08
C GLU A 85 7.88 -10.20 -4.19
N PHE A 86 7.08 -10.13 -3.13
CA PHE A 86 7.08 -8.98 -2.22
C PHE A 86 7.99 -9.20 -1.02
N GLN A 87 8.51 -10.41 -0.84
CA GLN A 87 9.29 -10.76 0.36
C GLN A 87 10.64 -10.01 0.41
N ASP A 88 11.16 -9.58 -0.72
CA ASP A 88 12.46 -8.90 -0.77
C ASP A 88 12.44 -7.54 -0.06
N VAL A 89 11.26 -6.92 0.10
CA VAL A 89 11.15 -5.63 0.81
C VAL A 89 10.63 -5.79 2.22
N LEU A 90 10.34 -7.01 2.66
CA LEU A 90 9.82 -7.24 4.00
C LEU A 90 10.92 -7.04 5.04
N ALA A 91 10.62 -6.20 6.03
CA ALA A 91 11.56 -5.92 7.10
C ALA A 91 11.68 -7.08 8.09
#